data_5c421fbf6b74ef62a66900e458a01cb9
#
_entry.id   5c421fbf6b74ef62a66900e458a01cb9
#
_cell.length_a   1.000
_cell.length_b   1.000
_cell.length_c   1.000
_cell.angle_alpha   90.00
_cell.angle_beta   90.00
_cell.angle_gamma   90.00
#
_symmetry.space_group_name_H-M   'P 1'
#
loop_
_entity.id
_entity.type
_entity.pdbx_description
1 polymer ?
#
loop_
_entity_poly.entity_id
_entity_poly.type
_entity_poly.pdbx_seq_one_letter_code
_entity_poly.pdbx_strand_id
1 'polypeptide(L)'
;QEFRGDDHARRRYWARSYLGWRHLAGAQPNYVHRCLSTLEAAGHLTGIVTQNVDGLHQAAGSRTVIPLHGNLATVICLSCGAREDRREYDARMTIANPGFAEAITLDPATINPDGDVQLADSAIDGFHVVGCARCGSALMKPDVVYFGEPVPRPRKQQVTDLIGQSDSVLVVGSSLAVMSGMRIVLDAKKQHKQVSVI
;
A
#
# COMPACT_ATOMS: atom_id res chain seq x y z
N GLN A 1 13.99 3.31 -9.69
CA GLN A 1 15.36 2.83 -10.00
C GLN A 1 16.29 3.03 -8.79
N GLU A 2 16.25 4.19 -8.13
CA GLU A 2 17.06 4.54 -6.97
C GLU A 2 16.99 3.51 -5.84
N PHE A 3 15.80 3.10 -5.43
CA PHE A 3 15.58 2.10 -4.37
C PHE A 3 16.31 0.76 -4.62
N ARG A 4 16.46 0.34 -5.88
CA ARG A 4 17.14 -0.93 -6.23
C ARG A 4 18.65 -0.79 -6.27
N GLY A 5 19.16 0.36 -6.66
CA GLY A 5 20.58 0.59 -6.93
C GLY A 5 21.37 1.23 -5.78
N ASP A 6 20.67 1.79 -4.78
CA ASP A 6 21.30 2.58 -3.73
C ASP A 6 20.91 2.07 -2.33
N ASP A 7 21.93 1.66 -1.56
CA ASP A 7 21.77 1.17 -0.18
C ASP A 7 21.31 2.29 0.77
N HIS A 8 21.78 3.51 0.56
CA HIS A 8 21.38 4.66 1.37
C HIS A 8 19.91 5.01 1.13
N ALA A 9 19.44 4.98 -0.12
CA ALA A 9 18.02 5.18 -0.45
C ALA A 9 17.14 4.11 0.19
N ARG A 10 17.56 2.83 0.22
CA ARG A 10 16.83 1.77 0.93
C ARG A 10 16.81 1.97 2.43
N ARG A 11 17.94 2.36 3.02
CA ARG A 11 18.04 2.66 4.46
C ARG A 11 17.12 3.81 4.83
N ARG A 12 17.17 4.91 4.09
CA ARG A 12 16.29 6.08 4.25
C ARG A 12 14.82 5.67 4.18
N TYR A 13 14.44 4.89 3.17
CA TYR A 13 13.08 4.40 3.02
C TYR A 13 12.65 3.57 4.24
N TRP A 14 13.46 2.58 4.64
CA TRP A 14 13.08 1.68 5.72
C TRP A 14 13.08 2.33 7.09
N ALA A 15 14.00 3.23 7.39
CA ALA A 15 13.99 4.02 8.63
C ALA A 15 12.70 4.84 8.77
N ARG A 16 12.32 5.54 7.72
CA ARG A 16 11.08 6.34 7.66
C ARG A 16 9.84 5.44 7.73
N SER A 17 9.80 4.40 6.93
CA SER A 17 8.68 3.45 6.88
C SER A 17 8.53 2.63 8.17
N TYR A 18 9.60 2.37 8.90
CA TYR A 18 9.57 1.68 10.19
C TYR A 18 8.82 2.49 11.25
N LEU A 19 9.04 3.79 11.30
CA LEU A 19 8.36 4.67 12.23
C LEU A 19 6.91 4.95 11.82
N GLY A 20 6.70 5.27 10.55
CA GLY A 20 5.37 5.62 10.05
C GLY A 20 4.40 4.44 9.97
N TRP A 21 4.90 3.23 9.72
CA TRP A 21 4.08 2.02 9.72
C TRP A 21 3.35 1.78 11.06
N ARG A 22 4.00 2.05 12.18
CA ARG A 22 3.40 1.87 13.51
C ARG A 22 2.17 2.75 13.70
N HIS A 23 2.17 3.94 13.11
CA HIS A 23 1.00 4.82 13.09
C HIS A 23 -0.10 4.27 12.18
N LEU A 24 0.24 3.86 10.95
CA LEU A 24 -0.71 3.27 10.01
C LEU A 24 -1.33 1.96 10.50
N ALA A 25 -0.54 1.12 11.17
CA ALA A 25 -1.02 -0.16 11.70
C ALA A 25 -2.11 0.01 12.76
N GLY A 26 -2.22 1.20 13.38
CA GLY A 26 -3.29 1.59 14.31
C GLY A 26 -4.52 2.21 13.64
N ALA A 27 -4.48 2.50 12.34
CA ALA A 27 -5.58 3.14 11.64
C ALA A 27 -6.84 2.25 11.62
N GLN A 28 -8.00 2.89 11.75
CA GLN A 28 -9.30 2.21 11.79
C GLN A 28 -10.13 2.59 10.56
N PRO A 29 -10.96 1.65 10.05
CA PRO A 29 -11.90 1.95 8.99
C PRO A 29 -12.84 3.10 9.38
N ASN A 30 -13.02 4.05 8.47
CA ASN A 30 -13.98 5.14 8.63
C ASN A 30 -15.41 4.72 8.19
N TYR A 31 -16.33 5.68 8.22
CA TYR A 31 -17.71 5.44 7.83
C TYR A 31 -17.84 4.97 6.37
N VAL A 32 -17.09 5.55 5.44
CA VAL A 32 -17.15 5.17 4.01
C VAL A 32 -16.72 3.71 3.80
N HIS A 33 -15.65 3.27 4.44
CA HIS A 33 -15.21 1.86 4.37
C HIS A 33 -16.32 0.89 4.83
N ARG A 34 -17.01 1.22 5.94
CA ARG A 34 -18.10 0.41 6.48
C ARG A 34 -19.35 0.42 5.57
N CYS A 35 -19.70 1.56 4.99
CA CYS A 35 -20.79 1.67 4.02
C CYS A 35 -20.53 0.77 2.80
N LEU A 36 -19.33 0.81 2.23
CA LEU A 36 -18.98 -0.01 1.07
C LEU A 36 -19.00 -1.50 1.39
N SER A 37 -18.53 -1.90 2.57
CA SER A 37 -18.63 -3.28 3.05
C SER A 37 -20.10 -3.74 3.20
N THR A 38 -20.98 -2.87 3.72
CA THR A 38 -22.42 -3.14 3.83
C THR A 38 -23.07 -3.31 2.46
N LEU A 39 -22.75 -2.45 1.49
CA LEU A 39 -23.24 -2.54 0.12
C LEU A 39 -22.79 -3.84 -0.57
N GLU A 40 -21.54 -4.25 -0.36
CA GLU A 40 -21.03 -5.53 -0.86
C GLU A 40 -21.78 -6.71 -0.25
N ALA A 41 -21.98 -6.70 1.08
CA ALA A 41 -22.70 -7.76 1.78
C ALA A 41 -24.16 -7.86 1.34
N ALA A 42 -24.80 -6.74 0.96
CA ALA A 42 -26.16 -6.68 0.42
C ALA A 42 -26.26 -7.03 -1.08
N GLY A 43 -25.14 -7.32 -1.76
CA GLY A 43 -25.11 -7.65 -3.19
C GLY A 43 -25.25 -6.45 -4.13
N HIS A 44 -25.16 -5.22 -3.62
CA HIS A 44 -25.18 -3.99 -4.43
C HIS A 44 -23.82 -3.58 -4.96
N LEU A 45 -22.74 -4.18 -4.46
CA LEU A 45 -21.38 -3.89 -4.87
C LEU A 45 -20.66 -5.20 -5.21
N THR A 46 -20.19 -5.33 -6.45
CA THR A 46 -19.47 -6.52 -6.94
C THR A 46 -18.07 -6.61 -6.34
N GLY A 47 -17.43 -5.47 -6.07
CA GLY A 47 -16.12 -5.39 -5.45
C GLY A 47 -15.56 -3.97 -5.47
N ILE A 48 -14.40 -3.80 -4.87
CA ILE A 48 -13.72 -2.53 -4.69
C ILE A 48 -12.36 -2.57 -5.37
N VAL A 49 -12.04 -1.55 -6.15
CA VAL A 49 -10.67 -1.27 -6.58
C VAL A 49 -10.17 -0.06 -5.80
N THR A 50 -9.16 -0.23 -5.00
CA THR A 50 -8.59 0.88 -4.20
C THR A 50 -7.18 1.23 -4.65
N GLN A 51 -6.87 2.53 -4.67
CA GLN A 51 -5.52 3.04 -4.83
C GLN A 51 -4.76 3.09 -3.51
N ASN A 52 -5.49 3.04 -2.38
CA ASN A 52 -4.90 3.04 -1.05
C ASN A 52 -4.19 1.73 -0.75
N VAL A 53 -3.16 1.81 0.10
CA VAL A 53 -2.28 0.68 0.46
C VAL A 53 -2.42 0.27 1.93
N ASP A 54 -3.40 0.85 2.63
CA ASP A 54 -3.62 0.74 4.08
C ASP A 54 -4.37 -0.52 4.54
N GLY A 55 -5.08 -1.21 3.64
CA GLY A 55 -5.87 -2.40 3.96
C GLY A 55 -7.19 -2.12 4.69
N LEU A 56 -7.63 -0.85 4.77
CA LEU A 56 -8.80 -0.49 5.57
C LEU A 56 -10.13 -1.00 5.00
N HIS A 57 -10.24 -1.23 3.70
CA HIS A 57 -11.43 -1.86 3.12
C HIS A 57 -11.60 -3.30 3.61
N GLN A 58 -10.51 -4.08 3.63
CA GLN A 58 -10.50 -5.44 4.16
C GLN A 58 -10.79 -5.45 5.68
N ALA A 59 -10.18 -4.52 6.41
CA ALA A 59 -10.42 -4.35 7.85
C ALA A 59 -11.87 -3.96 8.16
N ALA A 60 -12.57 -3.28 7.23
CA ALA A 60 -14.00 -2.97 7.33
C ALA A 60 -14.91 -4.16 7.00
N GLY A 61 -14.36 -5.29 6.53
CA GLY A 61 -15.12 -6.49 6.18
C GLY A 61 -15.42 -6.66 4.70
N SER A 62 -14.92 -5.79 3.80
CA SER A 62 -15.02 -5.99 2.35
C SER A 62 -14.24 -7.23 1.93
N ARG A 63 -14.83 -8.06 1.08
CA ARG A 63 -14.29 -9.37 0.67
C ARG A 63 -13.58 -9.32 -0.67
N THR A 64 -14.17 -8.60 -1.63
CA THR A 64 -13.64 -8.47 -3.00
C THR A 64 -12.94 -7.13 -3.13
N VAL A 65 -11.68 -7.07 -2.72
CA VAL A 65 -10.88 -5.83 -2.77
C VAL A 65 -9.63 -6.05 -3.62
N ILE A 66 -9.48 -5.25 -4.66
CA ILE A 66 -8.28 -5.22 -5.51
C ILE A 66 -7.43 -4.00 -5.12
N PRO A 67 -6.32 -4.19 -4.38
CA PRO A 67 -5.41 -3.10 -4.06
C PRO A 67 -4.54 -2.79 -5.29
N LEU A 68 -4.97 -1.81 -6.10
CA LEU A 68 -4.33 -1.47 -7.37
C LEU A 68 -2.83 -1.16 -7.20
N HIS A 69 -2.50 -0.42 -6.16
CA HIS A 69 -1.12 -0.03 -5.86
C HIS A 69 -0.45 -0.90 -4.81
N GLY A 70 -1.08 -2.01 -4.41
CA GLY A 70 -0.52 -2.95 -3.46
C GLY A 70 -0.97 -2.76 -2.02
N ASN A 71 -0.19 -3.35 -1.10
CA ASN A 71 -0.53 -3.38 0.31
C ASN A 71 0.73 -3.25 1.18
N LEU A 72 0.71 -2.35 2.14
CA LEU A 72 1.80 -2.13 3.10
C LEU A 72 1.96 -3.27 4.12
N ALA A 73 0.93 -4.10 4.31
CA ALA A 73 0.98 -5.24 5.22
C ALA A 73 1.83 -6.42 4.70
N THR A 74 2.35 -6.32 3.47
CA THR A 74 3.22 -7.35 2.87
C THR A 74 4.53 -6.74 2.42
N VAL A 75 5.64 -7.45 2.69
CA VAL A 75 6.98 -7.13 2.20
C VAL A 75 7.40 -8.20 1.19
N ILE A 76 8.03 -7.80 0.09
CA ILE A 76 8.52 -8.70 -0.95
C ILE A 76 10.02 -8.56 -1.14
N CYS A 77 10.71 -9.68 -1.27
CA CYS A 77 12.10 -9.72 -1.69
C CYS A 77 12.20 -9.59 -3.22
N LEU A 78 12.88 -8.55 -3.70
CA LEU A 78 13.05 -8.32 -5.13
C LEU A 78 14.05 -9.28 -5.79
N SER A 79 14.81 -10.05 -5.00
CA SER A 79 15.79 -11.03 -5.49
C SER A 79 15.19 -12.42 -5.67
N CYS A 80 14.43 -12.93 -4.68
CA CYS A 80 13.92 -14.29 -4.72
C CYS A 80 12.37 -14.37 -4.76
N GLY A 81 11.66 -13.25 -4.74
CA GLY A 81 10.20 -13.18 -4.76
C GLY A 81 9.51 -13.64 -3.48
N ALA A 82 10.26 -13.98 -2.41
CA ALA A 82 9.67 -14.36 -1.13
C ALA A 82 8.83 -13.20 -0.58
N ARG A 83 7.70 -13.54 0.02
CA ARG A 83 6.80 -12.61 0.71
C ARG A 83 6.85 -12.86 2.21
N GLU A 84 6.74 -11.81 2.98
CA GLU A 84 6.78 -11.81 4.43
C GLU A 84 5.69 -10.86 4.96
N ASP A 85 5.07 -11.18 6.07
CA ASP A 85 4.16 -10.27 6.75
C ASP A 85 4.94 -9.04 7.25
N ARG A 86 4.34 -7.87 7.11
CA ARG A 86 4.99 -6.62 7.50
C ARG A 86 5.27 -6.55 9.00
N ARG A 87 4.42 -7.12 9.84
CA ARG A 87 4.61 -7.11 11.30
C ARG A 87 5.80 -7.99 11.69
N GLU A 88 5.96 -9.15 11.02
CA GLU A 88 7.11 -10.02 11.23
C GLU A 88 8.41 -9.33 10.80
N TYR A 89 8.38 -8.67 9.65
CA TYR A 89 9.51 -7.87 9.16
C TYR A 89 9.84 -6.71 10.11
N ASP A 90 8.81 -6.00 10.61
CA ASP A 90 8.96 -4.90 11.57
C ASP A 90 9.55 -5.38 12.91
N ALA A 91 9.14 -6.55 13.40
CA ALA A 91 9.71 -7.16 14.60
C ALA A 91 11.22 -7.46 14.42
N ARG A 92 11.62 -7.96 13.25
CA ARG A 92 13.05 -8.17 12.94
C ARG A 92 13.82 -6.84 12.86
N MET A 93 13.21 -5.79 12.30
CA MET A 93 13.82 -4.46 12.28
C MET A 93 13.97 -3.89 13.70
N THR A 94 13.00 -4.14 14.60
CA THR A 94 13.08 -3.72 16.00
C THR A 94 14.28 -4.35 16.71
N ILE A 95 14.51 -5.65 16.49
CA ILE A 95 15.66 -6.36 17.06
C ILE A 95 16.99 -5.81 16.52
N ALA A 96 17.03 -5.47 15.23
CA ALA A 96 18.24 -4.95 14.59
C ALA A 96 18.52 -3.47 14.93
N ASN A 97 17.53 -2.72 15.45
CA ASN A 97 17.61 -1.30 15.73
C ASN A 97 17.09 -0.98 17.15
N PRO A 98 17.69 -1.50 18.20
CA PRO A 98 17.23 -1.28 19.57
C PRO A 98 17.27 0.22 19.92
N GLY A 99 16.18 0.72 20.51
CA GLY A 99 16.08 2.13 20.92
C GLY A 99 15.85 3.14 19.79
N PHE A 100 15.84 2.72 18.53
CA PHE A 100 15.70 3.64 17.38
C PHE A 100 14.36 4.39 17.40
N ALA A 101 13.26 3.68 17.64
CA ALA A 101 11.94 4.31 17.65
C ALA A 101 11.73 5.19 18.87
N GLU A 102 12.29 4.82 20.01
CA GLU A 102 12.20 5.56 21.27
C GLU A 102 13.02 6.85 21.26
N ALA A 103 14.11 6.87 20.48
CA ALA A 103 14.98 8.05 20.36
C ALA A 103 14.39 9.15 19.46
N ILE A 104 13.31 8.85 18.70
CA ILE A 104 12.74 9.78 17.72
C ILE A 104 11.31 10.16 18.14
N THR A 105 11.13 11.43 18.48
CA THR A 105 9.80 12.00 18.71
C THR A 105 9.21 12.44 17.39
N LEU A 106 8.12 11.77 16.98
CA LEU A 106 7.36 12.15 15.80
C LEU A 106 6.19 13.05 16.19
N ASP A 107 6.00 14.12 15.45
CA ASP A 107 4.73 14.86 15.49
C ASP A 107 3.72 14.13 14.58
N PRO A 108 2.60 13.59 15.11
CA PRO A 108 1.60 12.89 14.31
C PRO A 108 1.05 13.72 13.14
N ALA A 109 1.05 15.06 13.25
CA ALA A 109 0.61 15.96 12.20
C ALA A 109 1.56 15.99 10.98
N THR A 110 2.80 15.52 11.13
CA THR A 110 3.81 15.46 10.05
C THR A 110 3.90 14.12 9.36
N ILE A 111 3.09 13.13 9.79
CA ILE A 111 3.05 11.81 9.18
C ILE A 111 2.14 11.87 7.96
N ASN A 112 2.67 11.51 6.80
CA ASN A 112 1.91 11.47 5.56
C ASN A 112 0.86 10.34 5.58
N PRO A 113 -0.23 10.46 4.78
CA PRO A 113 -1.28 9.42 4.71
C PRO A 113 -0.81 8.03 4.30
N ASP A 114 0.34 7.93 3.63
CA ASP A 114 1.00 6.67 3.25
C ASP A 114 1.97 6.15 4.33
N GLY A 115 2.02 6.82 5.49
CA GLY A 115 2.90 6.48 6.59
C GLY A 115 4.35 6.93 6.40
N ASP A 116 4.63 7.80 5.42
CA ASP A 116 5.97 8.35 5.28
C ASP A 116 6.21 9.46 6.30
N VAL A 117 7.40 9.48 6.91
CA VAL A 117 7.83 10.48 7.89
C VAL A 117 9.14 11.12 7.45
N GLN A 118 9.36 12.36 7.82
CA GLN A 118 10.65 13.00 7.57
C GLN A 118 11.60 12.73 8.73
N LEU A 119 12.84 12.35 8.39
CA LEU A 119 13.92 12.11 9.34
C LEU A 119 15.17 12.87 8.93
N ALA A 120 15.96 13.27 9.93
CA ALA A 120 17.30 13.81 9.69
C ALA A 120 18.24 12.71 9.18
N ASP A 121 19.19 13.07 8.32
CA ASP A 121 20.15 12.11 7.73
C ASP A 121 20.96 11.38 8.81
N SER A 122 21.35 12.06 9.90
CA SER A 122 22.05 11.45 11.03
C SER A 122 21.28 10.32 11.72
N ALA A 123 19.94 10.36 11.74
CA ALA A 123 19.12 9.28 12.24
C ALA A 123 19.08 8.11 11.24
N ILE A 124 19.06 8.42 9.95
CA ILE A 124 19.04 7.41 8.87
C ILE A 124 20.34 6.60 8.84
N ASP A 125 21.48 7.23 9.03
CA ASP A 125 22.79 6.57 8.99
C ASP A 125 22.95 5.46 10.04
N GLY A 126 22.32 5.63 11.19
CA GLY A 126 22.32 4.62 12.27
C GLY A 126 21.35 3.46 12.08
N PHE A 127 20.45 3.49 11.07
CA PHE A 127 19.45 2.47 10.87
C PHE A 127 19.96 1.26 10.10
N HIS A 128 19.72 0.05 10.61
CA HIS A 128 20.09 -1.21 9.99
C HIS A 128 18.91 -1.83 9.24
N VAL A 129 19.04 -1.98 7.92
CA VAL A 129 18.04 -2.65 7.07
C VAL A 129 18.18 -4.16 7.22
N VAL A 130 17.07 -4.83 7.50
CA VAL A 130 17.03 -6.29 7.66
C VAL A 130 16.84 -6.95 6.28
N GLY A 131 17.66 -7.95 6.00
CA GLY A 131 17.58 -8.71 4.75
C GLY A 131 16.43 -9.72 4.72
N CYS A 132 16.23 -10.33 3.56
CA CYS A 132 15.26 -11.40 3.33
C CYS A 132 15.54 -12.62 4.22
N ALA A 133 14.55 -13.11 4.95
CA ALA A 133 14.69 -14.31 5.77
C ALA A 133 15.04 -15.58 4.96
N ARG A 134 14.66 -15.60 3.66
CA ARG A 134 14.89 -16.75 2.78
C ARG A 134 16.27 -16.75 2.10
N CYS A 135 16.72 -15.59 1.59
CA CYS A 135 17.93 -15.53 0.75
C CYS A 135 18.96 -14.51 1.22
N GLY A 136 18.74 -13.81 2.32
CA GLY A 136 19.64 -12.81 2.90
C GLY A 136 19.71 -11.47 2.15
N SER A 137 19.09 -11.35 0.98
CA SER A 137 19.16 -10.13 0.16
C SER A 137 18.59 -8.91 0.88
N ALA A 138 19.32 -7.79 0.84
CA ALA A 138 18.86 -6.50 1.35
C ALA A 138 17.78 -5.83 0.46
N LEU A 139 17.43 -6.42 -0.70
CA LEU A 139 16.45 -5.89 -1.63
C LEU A 139 15.00 -6.20 -1.18
N MET A 140 14.69 -5.85 0.06
CA MET A 140 13.35 -5.95 0.63
C MET A 140 12.55 -4.69 0.32
N LYS A 141 11.31 -4.83 -0.13
CA LYS A 141 10.41 -3.74 -0.53
C LYS A 141 8.99 -4.05 -0.03
N PRO A 142 8.20 -3.09 0.47
CA PRO A 142 6.76 -3.34 0.64
C PRO A 142 6.13 -3.68 -0.71
N ASP A 143 5.11 -4.53 -0.70
CA ASP A 143 4.39 -4.91 -1.93
C ASP A 143 3.48 -3.77 -2.41
N VAL A 144 4.06 -2.59 -2.65
CA VAL A 144 3.39 -1.42 -3.18
C VAL A 144 4.00 -0.98 -4.50
N VAL A 145 3.21 -0.34 -5.35
CA VAL A 145 3.66 0.25 -6.61
C VAL A 145 4.15 1.66 -6.33
N TYR A 146 5.45 1.91 -6.50
CA TYR A 146 6.01 3.25 -6.36
C TYR A 146 5.71 4.11 -7.59
N PHE A 147 5.82 5.43 -7.44
CA PHE A 147 5.74 6.36 -8.57
C PHE A 147 6.75 5.97 -9.65
N GLY A 148 6.28 5.90 -10.88
CA GLY A 148 7.09 5.44 -12.03
C GLY A 148 7.14 3.93 -12.22
N GLU A 149 6.62 3.12 -11.28
CA GLU A 149 6.46 1.68 -11.49
C GLU A 149 5.12 1.36 -12.17
N PRO A 150 5.09 0.39 -13.08
CA PRO A 150 3.84 -0.08 -13.66
C PRO A 150 3.06 -0.93 -12.67
N VAL A 151 1.74 -0.77 -12.63
CA VAL A 151 0.86 -1.73 -11.95
C VAL A 151 1.08 -3.12 -12.54
N PRO A 152 1.27 -4.18 -11.72
CA PRO A 152 1.49 -5.55 -12.19
C PRO A 152 0.36 -6.05 -13.11
N ARG A 153 0.74 -6.80 -14.16
CA ARG A 153 -0.23 -7.34 -15.14
C ARG A 153 -1.38 -8.14 -14.49
N PRO A 154 -1.13 -9.03 -13.50
CA PRO A 154 -2.22 -9.76 -12.85
C PRO A 154 -3.24 -8.84 -12.17
N ARG A 155 -2.79 -7.76 -11.51
CA ARG A 155 -3.71 -6.78 -10.89
C ARG A 155 -4.55 -6.04 -11.93
N LYS A 156 -3.94 -5.65 -13.06
CA LYS A 156 -4.70 -5.03 -14.18
C LYS A 156 -5.76 -5.97 -14.71
N GLN A 157 -5.45 -7.25 -14.86
CA GLN A 157 -6.41 -8.26 -15.33
C GLN A 157 -7.56 -8.40 -14.35
N GLN A 158 -7.29 -8.52 -13.05
CA GLN A 158 -8.32 -8.58 -12.00
C GLN A 158 -9.28 -7.38 -12.06
N VAL A 159 -8.74 -6.17 -12.30
CA VAL A 159 -9.58 -4.97 -12.46
C VAL A 159 -10.45 -5.07 -13.71
N THR A 160 -9.89 -5.50 -14.85
CA THR A 160 -10.64 -5.68 -16.09
C THR A 160 -11.77 -6.70 -15.92
N ASP A 161 -11.48 -7.81 -15.25
CA ASP A 161 -12.46 -8.88 -14.98
C ASP A 161 -13.58 -8.39 -14.06
N LEU A 162 -13.23 -7.62 -13.02
CA LEU A 162 -14.22 -7.04 -12.09
C LEU A 162 -15.13 -6.03 -12.81
N ILE A 163 -14.58 -5.16 -13.66
CA ILE A 163 -15.37 -4.23 -14.49
C ILE A 163 -16.31 -5.02 -15.40
N GLY A 164 -15.83 -6.11 -16.02
CA GLY A 164 -16.64 -6.97 -16.87
C GLY A 164 -17.86 -7.57 -16.18
N GLN A 165 -17.72 -7.89 -14.90
CA GLN A 165 -18.78 -8.47 -14.04
C GLN A 165 -19.74 -7.42 -13.46
N SER A 166 -19.43 -6.13 -13.59
CA SER A 166 -20.21 -5.04 -13.01
C SER A 166 -21.13 -4.37 -14.04
N ASP A 167 -22.25 -3.82 -13.63
CA ASP A 167 -23.15 -3.04 -14.49
C ASP A 167 -22.71 -1.59 -14.63
N SER A 168 -22.10 -1.04 -13.57
CA SER A 168 -21.66 0.35 -13.50
C SER A 168 -20.42 0.50 -12.63
N VAL A 169 -19.77 1.66 -12.68
CA VAL A 169 -18.63 2.01 -11.84
C VAL A 169 -18.94 3.29 -11.06
N LEU A 170 -18.76 3.23 -9.75
CA LEU A 170 -18.83 4.38 -8.86
C LEU A 170 -17.41 4.76 -8.40
N VAL A 171 -16.99 5.98 -8.66
CA VAL A 171 -15.73 6.56 -8.18
C VAL A 171 -16.01 7.35 -6.90
N VAL A 172 -15.31 7.03 -5.83
CA VAL A 172 -15.47 7.67 -4.51
C VAL A 172 -14.15 8.24 -4.04
N GLY A 173 -14.12 9.54 -3.70
CA GLY A 173 -12.99 10.20 -3.04
C GLY A 173 -11.67 10.17 -3.83
N SER A 174 -11.73 10.09 -5.16
CA SER A 174 -10.55 10.11 -6.02
C SER A 174 -10.57 11.30 -6.98
N SER A 175 -9.46 12.03 -7.05
CA SER A 175 -9.27 13.09 -8.05
C SER A 175 -9.04 12.53 -9.46
N LEU A 176 -8.78 11.22 -9.59
CA LEU A 176 -8.39 10.56 -10.84
C LEU A 176 -7.13 11.16 -11.51
N ALA A 177 -6.35 11.95 -10.78
CA ALA A 177 -5.13 12.58 -11.29
C ALA A 177 -4.03 11.56 -11.65
N VAL A 178 -4.03 10.41 -10.97
CA VAL A 178 -3.09 9.31 -11.26
C VAL A 178 -3.65 8.44 -12.39
N MET A 179 -2.87 8.30 -13.47
CA MET A 179 -3.29 7.61 -14.69
C MET A 179 -3.74 6.16 -14.47
N SER A 180 -3.21 5.45 -13.49
CA SER A 180 -3.64 4.08 -13.18
C SER A 180 -5.10 4.01 -12.69
N GLY A 181 -5.56 5.01 -11.91
CA GLY A 181 -6.96 5.16 -11.53
C GLY A 181 -7.84 5.64 -12.68
N MET A 182 -7.40 6.68 -13.42
CA MET A 182 -8.13 7.18 -14.58
C MET A 182 -8.38 6.09 -15.64
N ARG A 183 -7.43 5.18 -15.82
CA ARG A 183 -7.57 4.07 -16.78
C ARG A 183 -8.76 3.16 -16.48
N ILE A 184 -9.10 2.96 -15.21
CA ILE A 184 -10.29 2.18 -14.79
C ILE A 184 -11.56 2.81 -15.36
N VAL A 185 -11.69 4.13 -15.24
CA VAL A 185 -12.82 4.89 -15.80
C VAL A 185 -12.88 4.79 -17.32
N LEU A 186 -11.72 4.90 -17.99
CA LEU A 186 -11.63 4.78 -19.44
C LEU A 186 -11.98 3.36 -19.91
N ASP A 187 -11.56 2.34 -19.20
CA ASP A 187 -11.85 0.94 -19.54
C ASP A 187 -13.34 0.61 -19.28
N ALA A 188 -13.95 1.16 -18.22
CA ALA A 188 -15.38 1.06 -17.98
C ALA A 188 -16.19 1.71 -19.12
N LYS A 189 -15.80 2.91 -19.56
CA LYS A 189 -16.45 3.59 -20.70
C LYS A 189 -16.32 2.83 -22.01
N LYS A 190 -15.16 2.19 -22.29
CA LYS A 190 -14.99 1.33 -23.46
C LYS A 190 -15.92 0.12 -23.44
N GLN A 191 -16.28 -0.35 -22.26
CA GLN A 191 -17.24 -1.45 -22.06
C GLN A 191 -18.70 -0.94 -21.95
N HIS A 192 -18.95 0.33 -22.31
CA HIS A 192 -20.29 0.98 -22.24
C HIS A 192 -20.92 0.96 -20.84
N LYS A 193 -20.10 0.89 -19.79
CA LYS A 193 -20.58 0.96 -18.41
C LYS A 193 -20.85 2.41 -18.00
N GLN A 194 -21.90 2.62 -17.21
CA GLN A 194 -22.17 3.91 -16.60
C GLN A 194 -21.11 4.21 -15.54
N VAL A 195 -20.62 5.45 -15.48
CA VAL A 195 -19.64 5.90 -14.48
C VAL A 195 -20.20 7.10 -13.74
N SER A 196 -20.25 7.00 -12.42
CA SER A 196 -20.62 8.09 -11.50
C SER A 196 -19.42 8.45 -10.63
N VAL A 197 -19.29 9.73 -10.25
CA VAL A 197 -18.18 10.25 -9.43
C VAL A 197 -18.75 11.08 -8.29
N ILE A 198 -18.31 10.83 -7.06
CA ILE A 198 -18.64 11.57 -5.84
C ILE A 198 -17.40 11.89 -5.03
#